data_10081a354a4adb7d6b160203c4046d31
#
_entry.id   10081a354a4adb7d6b160203c4046d31
#
_cell.length_a   1.000
_cell.length_b   1.000
_cell.length_c   1.000
_cell.angle_alpha   90.00
_cell.angle_beta   90.00
_cell.angle_gamma   90.00
#
_symmetry.space_group_name_H-M   'P 1'
#
loop_
_entity.id
_entity.type
_entity.pdbx_description
1 polymer ?
#
loop_
_entity_poly.entity_id
_entity_poly.type
_entity_poly.pdbx_seq_one_letter_code
_entity_poly.pdbx_strand_id
1 'polypeptide(L)'
;TTSCYMTGYPSRTGYVSTYPENDGNNDIYPTDPKRAFQPLTTVLEAAKMTQGKSTGLVFTCEFPHATPADCSAHSYNRGKYEWIAPQMAHNDLNVVIGGGASLLPEESEAYLKGNGYGVFKNDINGMRNYNGDNMWALFADREMAYDLDRDPAQQPSLEEMTRIAIKKLSKNPEGFFLMVEGSKVDWAAHANDPVGMATDFLAYDRACGAALEFARQNGETAVIMVPDHGNSGISIGSYSCPGYDKLTKDQLFHQFSLYKLTAEGFAKKVNSEPNSEVQNIFREYAGFELTAEELDALNHCKDYKNSPIPESERATEGKGSL
;
A
#
# COMPACT_ATOMS: atom_id res chain seq x y z
N THR A 1 12.94 -3.24 5.81
CA THR A 1 12.70 -2.73 7.18
C THR A 1 11.69 -3.58 7.92
N THR A 2 10.55 -3.95 7.29
CA THR A 2 9.47 -4.71 7.94
C THR A 2 9.95 -6.07 8.46
N SER A 3 10.82 -6.78 7.74
CA SER A 3 11.46 -8.01 8.26
C SER A 3 12.10 -7.79 9.63
N CYS A 4 12.76 -6.65 9.85
CA CYS A 4 13.37 -6.33 11.15
C CYS A 4 12.33 -6.15 12.25
N TYR A 5 11.22 -5.46 11.95
CA TYR A 5 10.12 -5.28 12.92
C TYR A 5 9.45 -6.61 13.25
N MET A 6 9.27 -7.47 12.25
CA MET A 6 8.54 -8.73 12.44
C MET A 6 9.40 -9.84 13.03
N THR A 7 10.71 -9.83 12.83
CA THR A 7 11.58 -10.94 13.27
C THR A 7 12.56 -10.56 14.37
N GLY A 8 12.75 -9.25 14.62
CA GLY A 8 13.79 -8.76 15.52
C GLY A 8 15.21 -8.95 14.98
N TYR A 9 15.37 -9.36 13.72
CA TYR A 9 16.67 -9.60 13.10
C TYR A 9 16.84 -8.78 11.81
N PRO A 10 17.99 -8.13 11.60
CA PRO A 10 18.28 -7.44 10.36
C PRO A 10 18.27 -8.41 9.18
N SER A 11 17.54 -8.07 8.14
CA SER A 11 17.47 -8.84 6.91
C SER A 11 18.11 -8.08 5.75
N ARG A 12 18.21 -8.69 4.60
CA ARG A 12 18.79 -8.10 3.39
C ARG A 12 17.71 -7.43 2.54
N THR A 13 18.10 -6.39 1.81
CA THR A 13 17.20 -5.76 0.82
C THR A 13 16.65 -6.79 -0.15
N GLY A 14 15.33 -6.80 -0.31
CA GLY A 14 14.63 -7.75 -1.19
C GLY A 14 14.27 -9.09 -0.54
N TYR A 15 14.65 -9.34 0.72
CA TYR A 15 14.24 -10.54 1.46
C TYR A 15 12.93 -10.28 2.21
N VAL A 16 12.19 -11.35 2.45
CA VAL A 16 10.95 -11.41 3.20
C VAL A 16 11.15 -12.36 4.37
N SER A 17 11.26 -11.83 5.58
CA SER A 17 11.42 -12.54 6.87
C SER A 17 12.28 -13.80 6.80
N THR A 18 13.43 -13.66 6.13
CA THR A 18 14.40 -14.73 5.88
C THR A 18 15.76 -14.28 6.37
N TYR A 19 16.52 -15.20 7.00
CA TYR A 19 17.86 -14.94 7.49
C TYR A 19 18.80 -14.59 6.33
N PRO A 20 19.59 -13.50 6.42
CA PRO A 20 20.44 -13.05 5.34
C PRO A 20 21.62 -14.01 5.09
N GLU A 21 22.04 -14.09 3.85
CA GLU A 21 23.35 -14.68 3.50
C GLU A 21 24.48 -13.69 3.85
N ASN A 22 25.69 -14.21 3.99
CA ASN A 22 26.87 -13.36 4.09
C ASN A 22 27.25 -12.84 2.69
N ASP A 23 27.33 -11.53 2.54
CA ASP A 23 27.68 -10.89 1.27
C ASP A 23 29.18 -10.53 1.14
N GLY A 24 29.97 -10.93 2.14
CA GLY A 24 31.40 -10.65 2.18
C GLY A 24 31.76 -9.28 2.73
N ASN A 25 30.79 -8.46 3.10
CA ASN A 25 31.02 -7.19 3.78
C ASN A 25 31.07 -7.39 5.30
N ASN A 26 31.74 -6.46 6.00
CA ASN A 26 31.70 -6.43 7.47
C ASN A 26 30.37 -5.84 7.92
N ASP A 27 29.39 -6.69 8.13
CA ASP A 27 28.11 -6.30 8.67
C ASP A 27 28.21 -5.93 10.15
N ILE A 28 27.36 -4.98 10.57
CA ILE A 28 27.20 -4.65 11.99
C ILE A 28 26.78 -5.90 12.80
N TYR A 29 26.04 -6.81 12.15
CA TYR A 29 25.63 -8.08 12.71
C TYR A 29 26.29 -9.22 11.93
N PRO A 30 27.17 -10.02 12.57
CA PRO A 30 27.78 -11.18 11.91
C PRO A 30 26.69 -12.19 11.51
N THR A 31 26.74 -12.63 10.27
CA THR A 31 25.84 -13.66 9.76
C THR A 31 26.47 -15.05 9.87
N ASP A 32 25.66 -16.06 10.23
CA ASP A 32 26.07 -17.47 10.17
C ASP A 32 25.71 -18.04 8.79
N PRO A 33 26.73 -18.42 7.96
CA PRO A 33 26.48 -18.96 6.63
C PRO A 33 25.59 -20.22 6.61
N LYS A 34 25.56 -20.97 7.70
CA LYS A 34 24.76 -22.20 7.84
C LYS A 34 23.25 -21.88 7.98
N ARG A 35 22.94 -20.66 8.32
CA ARG A 35 21.55 -20.17 8.48
C ARG A 35 21.03 -19.43 7.26
N ALA A 36 21.87 -19.16 6.27
CA ALA A 36 21.47 -18.43 5.07
C ALA A 36 20.14 -18.97 4.50
N PHE A 37 19.23 -18.06 4.20
CA PHE A 37 17.88 -18.33 3.68
C PHE A 37 16.92 -19.07 4.61
N GLN A 38 17.28 -19.29 5.88
CA GLN A 38 16.35 -19.87 6.84
C GLN A 38 15.18 -18.92 7.08
N PRO A 39 13.93 -19.40 7.09
CA PRO A 39 12.79 -18.64 7.57
C PRO A 39 12.99 -18.17 9.02
N LEU A 40 12.63 -16.94 9.29
CA LEU A 40 12.66 -16.36 10.64
C LEU A 40 11.22 -16.20 11.12
N THR A 41 10.88 -16.86 12.22
CA THR A 41 9.55 -16.72 12.82
C THR A 41 9.23 -15.26 13.08
N THR A 42 8.07 -14.83 12.61
CA THR A 42 7.59 -13.46 12.78
C THR A 42 6.84 -13.29 14.10
N VAL A 43 6.71 -12.03 14.55
CA VAL A 43 5.89 -11.71 15.74
C VAL A 43 4.43 -12.15 15.55
N LEU A 44 3.88 -12.01 14.33
CA LEU A 44 2.54 -12.47 14.00
C LEU A 44 2.42 -13.99 14.17
N GLU A 45 3.35 -14.74 13.59
CA GLU A 45 3.37 -16.21 13.71
C GLU A 45 3.57 -16.65 15.16
N ALA A 46 4.49 -16.01 15.88
CA ALA A 46 4.70 -16.29 17.31
C ALA A 46 3.43 -16.02 18.14
N ALA A 47 2.74 -14.89 17.90
CA ALA A 47 1.48 -14.57 18.60
C ALA A 47 0.39 -15.63 18.34
N LYS A 48 0.28 -16.12 17.11
CA LYS A 48 -0.65 -17.19 16.74
C LYS A 48 -0.24 -18.52 17.39
N MET A 49 0.99 -18.97 17.20
CA MET A 49 1.44 -20.30 17.56
C MET A 49 1.59 -20.49 19.07
N THR A 50 2.03 -19.47 19.80
CA THR A 50 2.35 -19.59 21.23
C THR A 50 1.29 -19.05 22.14
N GLN A 51 0.41 -18.15 21.65
CA GLN A 51 -0.60 -17.47 22.45
C GLN A 51 -2.03 -17.67 21.93
N GLY A 52 -2.23 -18.41 20.85
CA GLY A 52 -3.56 -18.66 20.30
C GLY A 52 -4.29 -17.41 19.78
N LYS A 53 -3.55 -16.32 19.52
CA LYS A 53 -4.14 -15.06 19.04
C LYS A 53 -4.68 -15.18 17.63
N SER A 54 -5.78 -14.49 17.35
CA SER A 54 -6.22 -14.26 15.97
C SER A 54 -5.25 -13.30 15.26
N THR A 55 -5.09 -13.49 13.95
CA THR A 55 -4.13 -12.72 13.16
C THR A 55 -4.77 -12.07 11.95
N GLY A 56 -4.35 -10.84 11.64
CA GLY A 56 -4.88 -10.12 10.49
C GLY A 56 -3.89 -9.17 9.86
N LEU A 57 -4.14 -8.90 8.57
CA LEU A 57 -3.39 -7.97 7.75
C LEU A 57 -4.38 -7.05 7.00
N VAL A 58 -4.13 -5.75 7.05
CA VAL A 58 -4.88 -4.72 6.30
C VAL A 58 -3.87 -3.81 5.60
N PHE A 59 -4.07 -3.57 4.31
CA PHE A 59 -3.10 -2.82 3.49
C PHE A 59 -3.78 -2.23 2.25
N THR A 60 -3.12 -1.30 1.57
CA THR A 60 -3.60 -0.72 0.30
C THR A 60 -2.77 -1.16 -0.92
N CYS A 61 -1.62 -1.82 -0.72
CA CYS A 61 -0.90 -2.54 -1.78
C CYS A 61 -1.56 -3.90 -2.11
N GLU A 62 -0.95 -4.69 -2.97
CA GLU A 62 -1.30 -6.09 -3.17
C GLU A 62 -0.79 -6.99 -2.03
N PHE A 63 -1.54 -8.03 -1.68
CA PHE A 63 -1.25 -8.84 -0.48
C PHE A 63 0.12 -9.53 -0.47
N PRO A 64 0.74 -9.95 -1.62
CA PRO A 64 2.08 -10.53 -1.59
C PRO A 64 3.21 -9.48 -1.59
N HIS A 65 2.87 -8.17 -1.51
CA HIS A 65 3.89 -7.12 -1.39
C HIS A 65 4.70 -7.29 -0.10
N ALA A 66 5.93 -6.76 -0.09
CA ALA A 66 6.91 -7.06 0.95
C ALA A 66 6.40 -6.87 2.38
N THR A 67 5.70 -5.78 2.67
CA THR A 67 5.28 -5.46 4.05
C THR A 67 4.25 -6.45 4.59
N PRO A 68 3.12 -6.76 3.91
CA PRO A 68 2.22 -7.81 4.36
C PRO A 68 2.89 -9.20 4.36
N ALA A 69 3.73 -9.48 3.35
CA ALA A 69 4.45 -10.74 3.25
C ALA A 69 5.44 -10.96 4.40
N ASP A 70 6.16 -9.92 4.83
CA ASP A 70 7.10 -9.98 5.97
C ASP A 70 6.43 -10.39 7.28
N CYS A 71 5.11 -10.27 7.39
CA CYS A 71 4.38 -10.71 8.56
C CYS A 71 4.11 -12.21 8.58
N SER A 72 4.01 -12.86 7.41
CA SER A 72 3.41 -14.20 7.31
C SER A 72 3.94 -15.09 6.18
N ALA A 73 5.06 -14.70 5.56
CA ALA A 73 5.72 -15.50 4.52
C ALA A 73 7.24 -15.34 4.60
N HIS A 74 7.95 -16.22 3.90
CA HIS A 74 9.42 -16.28 3.91
C HIS A 74 9.95 -16.47 2.49
N SER A 75 10.78 -15.53 2.04
CA SER A 75 11.41 -15.61 0.73
C SER A 75 12.71 -14.82 0.69
N TYR A 76 13.72 -15.35 0.03
CA TYR A 76 14.94 -14.60 -0.27
C TYR A 76 14.76 -13.59 -1.43
N ASN A 77 13.56 -13.52 -2.00
CA ASN A 77 13.25 -12.58 -3.07
C ASN A 77 11.79 -12.12 -2.99
N ARG A 78 11.59 -10.84 -2.65
CA ARG A 78 10.27 -10.21 -2.52
C ARG A 78 9.44 -10.20 -3.82
N GLY A 79 10.08 -10.32 -4.97
CA GLY A 79 9.42 -10.37 -6.27
C GLY A 79 8.82 -11.74 -6.62
N LYS A 80 9.08 -12.77 -5.80
CA LYS A 80 8.58 -14.13 -6.02
C LYS A 80 7.16 -14.32 -5.45
N TYR A 81 6.20 -13.59 -6.02
CA TYR A 81 4.80 -13.65 -5.60
C TYR A 81 4.18 -15.04 -5.72
N GLU A 82 4.61 -15.82 -6.71
CA GLU A 82 4.20 -17.21 -6.89
C GLU A 82 4.61 -18.14 -5.73
N TRP A 83 5.59 -17.72 -4.92
CA TRP A 83 5.99 -18.44 -3.71
C TRP A 83 5.40 -17.84 -2.44
N ILE A 84 5.22 -16.51 -2.42
CA ILE A 84 4.74 -15.75 -1.26
C ILE A 84 3.24 -15.94 -1.08
N ALA A 85 2.46 -15.79 -2.16
CA ALA A 85 1.01 -15.82 -2.09
C ALA A 85 0.45 -17.15 -1.51
N PRO A 86 0.92 -18.35 -1.94
CA PRO A 86 0.48 -19.59 -1.32
C PRO A 86 0.86 -19.70 0.16
N GLN A 87 2.06 -19.23 0.56
CA GLN A 87 2.46 -19.26 1.97
C GLN A 87 1.52 -18.44 2.83
N MET A 88 1.20 -17.20 2.41
CA MET A 88 0.27 -16.34 3.14
C MET A 88 -1.11 -16.97 3.29
N ALA A 89 -1.64 -17.57 2.21
CA ALA A 89 -2.95 -18.22 2.24
C ALA A 89 -2.98 -19.45 3.16
N HIS A 90 -1.88 -20.21 3.25
CA HIS A 90 -1.78 -21.40 4.08
C HIS A 90 -1.25 -21.12 5.51
N ASN A 91 -0.91 -19.89 5.82
CA ASN A 91 -0.57 -19.48 7.19
C ASN A 91 -1.82 -19.21 8.05
N ASP A 92 -3.02 -19.55 7.57
CA ASP A 92 -4.29 -19.46 8.29
C ASP A 92 -4.52 -18.10 8.98
N LEU A 93 -4.25 -17.01 8.26
CA LEU A 93 -4.54 -15.65 8.72
C LEU A 93 -6.06 -15.46 8.80
N ASN A 94 -6.58 -15.07 9.96
CA ASN A 94 -8.02 -14.96 10.16
C ASN A 94 -8.66 -13.87 9.29
N VAL A 95 -8.01 -12.71 9.15
CA VAL A 95 -8.53 -11.60 8.36
C VAL A 95 -7.43 -11.00 7.48
N VAL A 96 -7.67 -10.97 6.18
CA VAL A 96 -6.81 -10.29 5.19
C VAL A 96 -7.68 -9.39 4.33
N ILE A 97 -7.40 -8.08 4.34
CA ILE A 97 -8.15 -7.11 3.55
C ILE A 97 -7.19 -6.14 2.86
N GLY A 98 -7.25 -6.05 1.53
CA GLY A 98 -6.39 -5.15 0.76
C GLY A 98 -6.49 -5.35 -0.73
N GLY A 99 -5.40 -5.09 -1.48
CA GLY A 99 -5.31 -5.31 -2.93
C GLY A 99 -4.89 -6.72 -3.31
N GLY A 100 -4.90 -7.04 -4.63
CA GLY A 100 -4.32 -8.25 -5.19
C GLY A 100 -5.32 -9.36 -5.51
N ALA A 101 -6.54 -9.04 -5.93
CA ALA A 101 -7.57 -10.02 -6.26
C ALA A 101 -7.13 -11.05 -7.34
N SER A 102 -6.32 -10.61 -8.32
CA SER A 102 -5.79 -11.49 -9.37
C SER A 102 -4.59 -12.34 -8.93
N LEU A 103 -3.98 -12.01 -7.79
CA LEU A 103 -2.76 -12.66 -7.30
C LEU A 103 -3.03 -13.83 -6.35
N LEU A 104 -4.28 -14.02 -5.92
CA LEU A 104 -4.64 -15.18 -5.11
C LEU A 104 -4.79 -16.41 -6.02
N PRO A 105 -3.90 -17.42 -5.90
CA PRO A 105 -3.97 -18.62 -6.71
C PRO A 105 -5.29 -19.39 -6.50
N GLU A 106 -5.82 -20.00 -7.54
CA GLU A 106 -7.08 -20.76 -7.47
C GLU A 106 -7.05 -21.86 -6.42
N GLU A 107 -5.92 -22.57 -6.30
CA GLU A 107 -5.74 -23.62 -5.28
C GLU A 107 -5.77 -23.05 -3.86
N SER A 108 -5.15 -21.87 -3.66
CA SER A 108 -5.17 -21.18 -2.37
C SER A 108 -6.56 -20.64 -2.04
N GLU A 109 -7.30 -20.14 -3.03
CA GLU A 109 -8.69 -19.73 -2.85
C GLU A 109 -9.58 -20.92 -2.48
N ALA A 110 -9.41 -22.05 -3.15
CA ALA A 110 -10.13 -23.29 -2.84
C ALA A 110 -9.80 -23.79 -1.42
N TYR A 111 -8.54 -23.72 -1.02
CA TYR A 111 -8.10 -24.05 0.34
C TYR A 111 -8.81 -23.17 1.38
N LEU A 112 -8.80 -21.85 1.20
CA LEU A 112 -9.45 -20.91 2.12
C LEU A 112 -10.94 -21.19 2.23
N LYS A 113 -11.64 -21.35 1.10
CA LYS A 113 -13.08 -21.67 1.09
C LYS A 113 -13.37 -23.00 1.76
N GLY A 114 -12.55 -24.02 1.50
CA GLY A 114 -12.67 -25.35 2.12
C GLY A 114 -12.49 -25.33 3.65
N ASN A 115 -11.75 -24.35 4.17
CA ASN A 115 -11.55 -24.13 5.61
C ASN A 115 -12.50 -23.08 6.22
N GLY A 116 -13.60 -22.74 5.52
CA GLY A 116 -14.67 -21.92 6.05
C GLY A 116 -14.42 -20.40 6.01
N TYR A 117 -13.45 -19.96 5.22
CA TYR A 117 -13.23 -18.51 5.00
C TYR A 117 -14.25 -17.93 4.02
N GLY A 118 -14.74 -16.73 4.32
CA GLY A 118 -15.34 -15.87 3.31
C GLY A 118 -14.25 -15.30 2.40
N VAL A 119 -14.33 -15.56 1.10
CA VAL A 119 -13.38 -15.03 0.11
C VAL A 119 -14.11 -14.12 -0.85
N PHE A 120 -13.72 -12.84 -0.88
CA PHE A 120 -14.35 -11.78 -1.67
C PHE A 120 -13.30 -11.15 -2.59
N LYS A 121 -13.54 -11.20 -3.90
CA LYS A 121 -12.71 -10.55 -4.92
C LYS A 121 -13.52 -9.45 -5.58
N ASN A 122 -13.12 -8.19 -5.40
CA ASN A 122 -13.85 -7.02 -5.92
C ASN A 122 -15.34 -6.99 -5.51
N ASP A 123 -15.68 -7.56 -4.35
CA ASP A 123 -17.03 -7.63 -3.83
C ASP A 123 -17.12 -6.93 -2.45
N ILE A 124 -17.27 -5.62 -2.49
CA ILE A 124 -17.36 -4.78 -1.30
C ILE A 124 -18.63 -5.07 -0.49
N ASN A 125 -19.72 -5.42 -1.16
CA ASN A 125 -20.99 -5.73 -0.48
C ASN A 125 -20.92 -7.09 0.21
N GLY A 126 -20.31 -8.10 -0.43
CA GLY A 126 -20.05 -9.39 0.18
C GLY A 126 -19.18 -9.24 1.43
N MET A 127 -18.09 -8.47 1.36
CA MET A 127 -17.25 -8.17 2.53
C MET A 127 -18.05 -7.51 3.66
N ARG A 128 -18.81 -6.43 3.36
CA ARG A 128 -19.57 -5.66 4.36
C ARG A 128 -20.65 -6.50 5.06
N ASN A 129 -21.30 -7.40 4.34
CA ASN A 129 -22.40 -8.22 4.84
C ASN A 129 -21.95 -9.55 5.46
N TYR A 130 -20.65 -9.87 5.37
CA TYR A 130 -20.16 -11.16 5.88
C TYR A 130 -20.06 -11.19 7.39
N ASN A 131 -20.73 -12.16 8.02
CA ASN A 131 -20.81 -12.31 9.46
C ASN A 131 -19.85 -13.37 10.03
N GLY A 132 -19.17 -14.16 9.19
CA GLY A 132 -18.17 -15.13 9.64
C GLY A 132 -16.90 -14.43 10.19
N ASP A 133 -16.08 -15.18 10.90
CA ASP A 133 -14.91 -14.63 11.59
C ASP A 133 -13.67 -14.60 10.70
N ASN A 134 -13.51 -15.58 9.83
CA ASN A 134 -12.35 -15.71 8.93
C ASN A 134 -12.69 -15.16 7.55
N MET A 135 -11.87 -14.23 7.05
CA MET A 135 -12.16 -13.51 5.81
C MET A 135 -10.92 -13.10 5.04
N TRP A 136 -10.95 -13.32 3.73
CA TRP A 136 -10.07 -12.69 2.76
C TRP A 136 -10.89 -11.83 1.82
N ALA A 137 -10.65 -10.52 1.80
CA ALA A 137 -11.33 -9.56 0.93
C ALA A 137 -10.31 -8.77 0.14
N LEU A 138 -10.20 -9.05 -1.15
CA LEU A 138 -9.18 -8.49 -2.03
C LEU A 138 -9.82 -7.63 -3.10
N PHE A 139 -9.38 -6.38 -3.19
CA PHE A 139 -9.88 -5.37 -4.10
C PHE A 139 -8.81 -5.01 -5.14
N ALA A 140 -9.25 -4.65 -6.35
CA ALA A 140 -8.42 -4.46 -7.53
C ALA A 140 -7.58 -5.71 -7.90
N ASP A 141 -7.11 -5.77 -9.13
CA ASP A 141 -6.29 -6.90 -9.59
C ASP A 141 -4.93 -6.92 -8.90
N ARG A 142 -4.35 -5.74 -8.70
CA ARG A 142 -3.10 -5.52 -7.99
C ARG A 142 -3.37 -4.63 -6.77
N GLU A 143 -2.69 -3.50 -6.65
CA GLU A 143 -2.88 -2.54 -5.58
C GLU A 143 -4.23 -1.80 -5.67
N MET A 144 -4.72 -1.34 -4.54
CA MET A 144 -5.88 -0.47 -4.45
C MET A 144 -5.57 0.94 -5.01
N ALA A 145 -6.60 1.68 -5.37
CA ALA A 145 -6.46 3.09 -5.74
C ALA A 145 -5.92 3.92 -4.56
N TYR A 146 -5.28 5.05 -4.87
CA TYR A 146 -5.04 6.10 -3.87
C TYR A 146 -6.36 6.55 -3.24
N ASP A 147 -6.34 6.96 -1.98
CA ASP A 147 -7.59 7.31 -1.26
C ASP A 147 -8.35 8.43 -1.96
N LEU A 148 -7.65 9.41 -2.56
CA LEU A 148 -8.25 10.49 -3.31
C LEU A 148 -8.93 10.02 -4.61
N ASP A 149 -8.36 9.03 -5.29
CA ASP A 149 -8.85 8.51 -6.58
C ASP A 149 -9.85 7.36 -6.40
N ARG A 150 -10.01 6.88 -5.18
CA ARG A 150 -10.81 5.70 -4.85
C ARG A 150 -12.30 5.95 -5.05
N ASP A 151 -12.98 5.01 -5.72
CA ASP A 151 -14.44 4.93 -5.72
C ASP A 151 -14.93 4.19 -4.45
N PRO A 152 -15.60 4.86 -3.52
CA PRO A 152 -16.10 4.23 -2.28
C PRO A 152 -17.15 3.15 -2.51
N ALA A 153 -17.75 3.07 -3.69
CA ALA A 153 -18.70 2.02 -4.05
C ALA A 153 -18.00 0.73 -4.49
N GLN A 154 -16.73 0.83 -4.91
CA GLN A 154 -15.93 -0.29 -5.42
C GLN A 154 -14.88 -0.77 -4.42
N GLN A 155 -14.26 0.15 -3.69
CA GLN A 155 -13.17 -0.16 -2.77
C GLN A 155 -13.41 0.49 -1.40
N PRO A 156 -13.17 -0.24 -0.28
CA PRO A 156 -13.28 0.30 1.07
C PRO A 156 -12.11 1.26 1.37
N SER A 157 -12.29 2.16 2.33
CA SER A 157 -11.19 2.96 2.88
C SER A 157 -10.31 2.12 3.81
N LEU A 158 -9.06 2.57 4.04
CA LEU A 158 -8.17 1.95 5.01
C LEU A 158 -8.77 1.93 6.43
N GLU A 159 -9.46 3.01 6.83
CA GLU A 159 -10.19 3.07 8.08
C GLU A 159 -11.30 2.00 8.15
N GLU A 160 -12.13 1.87 7.11
CA GLU A 160 -13.20 0.87 7.07
C GLU A 160 -12.64 -0.55 7.19
N MET A 161 -11.59 -0.86 6.43
CA MET A 161 -10.92 -2.16 6.49
C MET A 161 -10.37 -2.45 7.89
N THR A 162 -9.75 -1.46 8.52
CA THR A 162 -9.21 -1.55 9.88
C THR A 162 -10.30 -1.84 10.91
N ARG A 163 -11.43 -1.11 10.85
CA ARG A 163 -12.58 -1.33 11.76
C ARG A 163 -13.19 -2.72 11.57
N ILE A 164 -13.31 -3.19 10.34
CA ILE A 164 -13.83 -4.55 10.05
C ILE A 164 -12.88 -5.61 10.62
N ALA A 165 -11.57 -5.47 10.39
CA ALA A 165 -10.58 -6.40 10.89
C ALA A 165 -10.59 -6.46 12.42
N ILE A 166 -10.54 -5.33 13.11
CA ILE A 166 -10.62 -5.24 14.58
C ILE A 166 -11.89 -5.92 15.08
N LYS A 167 -13.06 -5.61 14.51
CA LYS A 167 -14.36 -6.19 14.91
C LYS A 167 -14.38 -7.71 14.83
N LYS A 168 -13.69 -8.30 13.85
CA LYS A 168 -13.64 -9.76 13.69
C LYS A 168 -12.61 -10.39 14.63
N LEU A 169 -11.40 -9.84 14.65
CA LEU A 169 -10.28 -10.40 15.41
C LEU A 169 -10.46 -10.27 16.93
N SER A 170 -11.11 -9.20 17.39
CA SER A 170 -11.35 -8.97 18.84
C SER A 170 -12.35 -9.93 19.48
N LYS A 171 -12.99 -10.79 18.70
CA LYS A 171 -13.87 -11.86 19.23
C LYS A 171 -13.08 -12.99 19.89
N ASN A 172 -11.80 -13.14 19.56
CA ASN A 172 -10.95 -14.14 20.19
C ASN A 172 -10.60 -13.72 21.61
N PRO A 173 -10.93 -14.53 22.65
CA PRO A 173 -10.62 -14.19 24.05
C PRO A 173 -9.11 -14.12 24.33
N GLU A 174 -8.29 -14.82 23.56
CA GLU A 174 -6.82 -14.75 23.66
C GLU A 174 -6.24 -13.47 22.99
N GLY A 175 -7.11 -12.64 22.41
CA GLY A 175 -6.75 -11.41 21.72
C GLY A 175 -6.28 -11.61 20.27
N PHE A 176 -5.61 -10.60 19.73
CA PHE A 176 -5.22 -10.63 18.32
C PHE A 176 -3.92 -9.87 18.05
N PHE A 177 -3.32 -10.17 16.91
CA PHE A 177 -2.29 -9.37 16.25
C PHE A 177 -2.85 -8.85 14.91
N LEU A 178 -2.81 -7.55 14.70
CA LEU A 178 -3.23 -6.91 13.46
C LEU A 178 -2.14 -5.98 12.97
N MET A 179 -1.67 -6.17 11.73
CA MET A 179 -0.86 -5.20 11.02
C MET A 179 -1.75 -4.39 10.07
N VAL A 180 -1.57 -3.08 10.07
CA VAL A 180 -2.26 -2.13 9.16
C VAL A 180 -1.21 -1.28 8.46
N GLU A 181 -1.27 -1.23 7.12
CA GLU A 181 -0.30 -0.50 6.30
C GLU A 181 -0.99 0.53 5.41
N GLY A 182 -0.58 1.78 5.53
CA GLY A 182 -0.88 2.84 4.56
C GLY A 182 0.10 2.79 3.38
N SER A 183 0.06 1.74 2.58
CA SER A 183 1.08 1.41 1.58
C SER A 183 1.28 2.49 0.52
N LYS A 184 0.22 3.19 0.15
CA LYS A 184 0.24 4.18 -0.96
C LYS A 184 0.93 5.49 -0.57
N VAL A 185 1.20 5.76 0.71
CA VAL A 185 2.01 6.92 1.15
C VAL A 185 3.42 6.82 0.57
N ASP A 186 4.06 5.66 0.69
CA ASP A 186 5.39 5.38 0.13
C ASP A 186 5.40 5.49 -1.39
N TRP A 187 4.39 4.95 -2.06
CA TRP A 187 4.31 4.97 -3.52
C TRP A 187 4.11 6.38 -4.07
N ALA A 188 3.27 7.20 -3.42
CA ALA A 188 3.12 8.61 -3.77
C ALA A 188 4.44 9.37 -3.58
N ALA A 189 5.17 9.08 -2.50
CA ALA A 189 6.47 9.66 -2.25
C ALA A 189 7.50 9.23 -3.32
N HIS A 190 7.54 7.97 -3.74
CA HIS A 190 8.36 7.50 -4.86
C HIS A 190 8.00 8.18 -6.18
N ALA A 191 6.73 8.47 -6.41
CA ALA A 191 6.26 9.22 -7.59
C ALA A 191 6.49 10.73 -7.48
N ASN A 192 7.03 11.24 -6.36
CA ASN A 192 7.12 12.66 -6.05
C ASN A 192 5.76 13.38 -6.14
N ASP A 193 4.69 12.68 -5.78
CA ASP A 193 3.33 13.20 -5.75
C ASP A 193 2.97 13.68 -4.33
N PRO A 194 3.07 14.98 -4.04
CA PRO A 194 2.77 15.50 -2.71
C PRO A 194 1.29 15.43 -2.37
N VAL A 195 0.40 15.44 -3.37
CA VAL A 195 -1.06 15.34 -3.17
C VAL A 195 -1.42 13.92 -2.77
N GLY A 196 -0.97 12.92 -3.53
CA GLY A 196 -1.16 11.52 -3.22
C GLY A 196 -0.58 11.17 -1.85
N MET A 197 0.65 11.62 -1.56
CA MET A 197 1.28 11.39 -0.25
C MET A 197 0.46 11.98 0.91
N ALA A 198 -0.01 13.22 0.79
CA ALA A 198 -0.78 13.87 1.85
C ALA A 198 -2.14 13.22 2.06
N THR A 199 -2.87 12.88 0.99
CA THR A 199 -4.21 12.29 1.08
C THR A 199 -4.18 10.87 1.62
N ASP A 200 -3.22 10.04 1.20
CA ASP A 200 -3.05 8.69 1.73
C ASP A 200 -2.48 8.69 3.16
N PHE A 201 -1.64 9.67 3.53
CA PHE A 201 -1.25 9.84 4.93
C PHE A 201 -2.45 10.19 5.82
N LEU A 202 -3.36 11.05 5.36
CA LEU A 202 -4.61 11.35 6.06
C LEU A 202 -5.54 10.12 6.14
N ALA A 203 -5.55 9.25 5.13
CA ALA A 203 -6.27 7.99 5.19
C ALA A 203 -5.67 7.04 6.23
N TYR A 204 -4.34 6.98 6.33
CA TYR A 204 -3.63 6.25 7.38
C TYR A 204 -3.92 6.82 8.78
N ASP A 205 -3.92 8.14 8.95
CA ASP A 205 -4.26 8.81 10.22
C ASP A 205 -5.67 8.44 10.71
N ARG A 206 -6.66 8.39 9.80
CA ARG A 206 -8.02 7.92 10.13
C ARG A 206 -8.02 6.45 10.58
N ALA A 207 -7.25 5.59 9.95
CA ALA A 207 -7.12 4.19 10.36
C ALA A 207 -6.45 4.06 11.74
N CYS A 208 -5.41 4.86 12.00
CA CYS A 208 -4.81 4.98 13.34
C CYS A 208 -5.83 5.45 14.37
N GLY A 209 -6.67 6.44 14.02
CA GLY A 209 -7.78 6.90 14.87
C GLY A 209 -8.73 5.77 15.26
N ALA A 210 -9.11 4.93 14.29
CA ALA A 210 -9.97 3.75 14.53
C ALA A 210 -9.33 2.74 15.50
N ALA A 211 -8.03 2.46 15.32
CA ALA A 211 -7.29 1.56 16.20
C ALA A 211 -7.16 2.12 17.62
N LEU A 212 -6.85 3.41 17.75
CA LEU A 212 -6.76 4.09 19.05
C LEU A 212 -8.11 4.18 19.78
N GLU A 213 -9.20 4.40 19.04
CA GLU A 213 -10.55 4.39 19.60
C GLU A 213 -10.87 3.02 20.24
N PHE A 214 -10.60 1.94 19.50
CA PHE A 214 -10.77 0.59 20.03
C PHE A 214 -9.88 0.34 21.24
N ALA A 215 -8.59 0.68 21.17
CA ALA A 215 -7.64 0.46 22.26
C ALA A 215 -8.03 1.18 23.55
N ARG A 216 -8.53 2.42 23.44
CA ARG A 216 -9.03 3.18 24.61
C ARG A 216 -10.27 2.56 25.24
N GLN A 217 -11.17 2.00 24.44
CA GLN A 217 -12.37 1.33 24.94
C GLN A 217 -12.06 -0.05 25.53
N ASN A 218 -11.16 -0.79 24.89
CA ASN A 218 -10.75 -2.12 25.31
C ASN A 218 -9.84 -2.10 26.56
N GLY A 219 -8.91 -1.15 26.65
CA GLY A 219 -8.00 -0.97 27.79
C GLY A 219 -6.81 -1.95 27.84
N GLU A 220 -6.80 -3.00 27.01
CA GLU A 220 -5.77 -4.06 26.99
C GLU A 220 -5.05 -4.17 25.63
N THR A 221 -5.28 -3.21 24.73
CA THR A 221 -4.70 -3.19 23.38
C THR A 221 -3.59 -2.16 23.28
N ALA A 222 -2.40 -2.59 22.89
CA ALA A 222 -1.31 -1.70 22.48
C ALA A 222 -1.43 -1.35 21.00
N VAL A 223 -1.25 -0.08 20.66
CA VAL A 223 -1.16 0.41 19.28
C VAL A 223 0.24 0.99 19.07
N ILE A 224 0.96 0.44 18.09
CA ILE A 224 2.30 0.89 17.71
C ILE A 224 2.21 1.48 16.31
N MET A 225 2.61 2.73 16.15
CA MET A 225 2.63 3.44 14.87
C MET A 225 4.07 3.80 14.53
N VAL A 226 4.57 3.28 13.44
CA VAL A 226 5.96 3.47 13.02
C VAL A 226 6.04 3.64 11.50
N PRO A 227 6.91 4.54 10.99
CA PRO A 227 7.32 4.49 9.59
C PRO A 227 8.39 3.41 9.43
N ASP A 228 8.50 2.83 8.24
CA ASP A 228 9.58 1.91 7.91
C ASP A 228 10.83 2.64 7.39
N HIS A 229 10.67 3.69 6.61
CA HIS A 229 11.69 4.63 6.14
C HIS A 229 11.03 5.91 5.60
N GLY A 230 11.83 6.90 5.27
CA GLY A 230 11.44 8.03 4.45
C GLY A 230 11.95 7.86 3.02
N ASN A 231 11.35 8.57 2.06
CA ASN A 231 11.85 8.67 0.69
C ASN A 231 11.49 10.02 0.05
N SER A 232 11.86 10.24 -1.21
CA SER A 232 11.67 11.43 -2.06
C SER A 232 12.22 12.76 -1.52
N GLY A 233 12.38 12.92 -0.21
CA GLY A 233 12.85 14.18 0.41
C GLY A 233 11.87 15.34 0.29
N ILE A 234 10.56 15.08 0.22
CA ILE A 234 9.52 16.12 0.18
C ILE A 234 9.61 17.00 1.42
N SER A 235 9.64 18.31 1.22
CA SER A 235 9.54 19.31 2.28
C SER A 235 8.49 20.37 1.92
N ILE A 236 7.82 20.90 2.95
CA ILE A 236 6.87 22.00 2.79
C ILE A 236 7.64 23.31 2.83
N GLY A 237 7.60 24.04 1.71
CA GLY A 237 8.38 25.24 1.50
C GLY A 237 9.80 24.95 1.01
N SER A 238 10.37 25.89 0.31
CA SER A 238 11.71 25.79 -0.27
C SER A 238 12.46 27.12 -0.14
N TYR A 239 13.72 27.05 0.22
CA TYR A 239 14.61 28.22 0.20
C TYR A 239 14.71 28.86 -1.20
N SER A 240 14.49 28.04 -2.25
CA SER A 240 14.46 28.53 -3.64
C SER A 240 13.18 29.31 -3.99
N CYS A 241 12.17 29.31 -3.11
CA CYS A 241 10.93 30.09 -3.28
C CYS A 241 10.95 31.29 -2.31
N PRO A 242 11.48 32.46 -2.72
CA PRO A 242 11.57 33.61 -1.84
C PRO A 242 10.21 34.00 -1.27
N GLY A 243 10.16 34.18 0.07
CA GLY A 243 8.95 34.62 0.76
C GLY A 243 8.02 33.50 1.23
N TYR A 244 8.35 32.20 1.01
CA TYR A 244 7.54 31.08 1.50
C TYR A 244 7.36 31.11 3.04
N ASP A 245 8.38 31.60 3.75
CA ASP A 245 8.41 31.77 5.21
C ASP A 245 7.41 32.81 5.74
N LYS A 246 6.86 33.64 4.86
CA LYS A 246 5.85 34.67 5.17
C LYS A 246 4.43 34.23 4.84
N LEU A 247 4.27 33.08 4.19
CA LEU A 247 2.95 32.56 3.83
C LEU A 247 2.25 31.99 5.07
N THR A 248 0.94 32.21 5.15
CA THR A 248 0.09 31.51 6.12
C THR A 248 -0.04 30.03 5.74
N LYS A 249 -0.50 29.20 6.69
CA LYS A 249 -0.85 27.80 6.40
C LYS A 249 -1.81 27.70 5.21
N ASP A 250 -2.86 28.49 5.21
CA ASP A 250 -3.87 28.49 4.16
C ASP A 250 -3.28 28.81 2.78
N GLN A 251 -2.36 29.76 2.72
CA GLN A 251 -1.69 30.11 1.47
C GLN A 251 -0.74 29.00 1.00
N LEU A 252 -0.05 28.32 1.92
CA LEU A 252 0.84 27.20 1.59
C LEU A 252 0.07 25.97 1.07
N PHE A 253 -1.10 25.70 1.65
CA PHE A 253 -1.86 24.48 1.35
C PHE A 253 -3.05 24.70 0.43
N HIS A 254 -3.38 25.96 0.10
CA HIS A 254 -4.56 26.27 -0.73
C HIS A 254 -4.57 25.46 -2.03
N GLN A 255 -3.46 25.46 -2.76
CA GLN A 255 -3.36 24.73 -4.03
C GLN A 255 -3.61 23.24 -3.85
N PHE A 256 -3.08 22.62 -2.79
CA PHE A 256 -3.30 21.19 -2.52
C PHE A 256 -4.78 20.86 -2.30
N SER A 257 -5.54 21.78 -1.70
CA SER A 257 -6.98 21.56 -1.44
C SER A 257 -7.83 21.58 -2.71
N LEU A 258 -7.32 22.07 -3.82
CA LEU A 258 -8.03 22.12 -5.10
C LEU A 258 -7.91 20.83 -5.90
N TYR A 259 -6.89 20.03 -5.64
CA TYR A 259 -6.68 18.78 -6.35
C TYR A 259 -7.75 17.74 -5.99
N LYS A 260 -8.34 17.15 -7.02
CA LYS A 260 -9.35 16.08 -6.91
C LYS A 260 -8.85 14.73 -7.39
N LEU A 261 -7.62 14.67 -7.87
CA LEU A 261 -6.93 13.46 -8.33
C LEU A 261 -5.46 13.51 -7.89
N THR A 262 -4.87 12.34 -7.70
CA THR A 262 -3.42 12.18 -7.56
C THR A 262 -2.73 12.31 -8.92
N ALA A 263 -1.39 12.33 -8.95
CA ALA A 263 -0.65 12.30 -10.22
C ALA A 263 -1.02 11.08 -11.07
N GLU A 264 -1.21 9.90 -10.45
CA GLU A 264 -1.68 8.70 -11.13
C GLU A 264 -3.10 8.86 -11.68
N GLY A 265 -4.01 9.45 -10.89
CA GLY A 265 -5.37 9.74 -11.32
C GLY A 265 -5.42 10.71 -12.51
N PHE A 266 -4.57 11.76 -12.47
CA PHE A 266 -4.40 12.67 -13.60
C PHE A 266 -3.88 11.94 -14.84
N ALA A 267 -2.83 11.14 -14.71
CA ALA A 267 -2.27 10.40 -15.83
C ALA A 267 -3.30 9.47 -16.47
N LYS A 268 -4.09 8.76 -15.66
CA LYS A 268 -5.19 7.91 -16.15
C LYS A 268 -6.25 8.74 -16.89
N LYS A 269 -6.68 9.85 -16.30
CA LYS A 269 -7.71 10.73 -16.88
C LYS A 269 -7.25 11.36 -18.18
N VAL A 270 -6.04 11.95 -18.20
CA VAL A 270 -5.45 12.55 -19.40
C VAL A 270 -5.29 11.52 -20.52
N ASN A 271 -4.83 10.30 -20.21
CA ASN A 271 -4.65 9.25 -21.21
C ASN A 271 -5.97 8.70 -21.79
N SER A 272 -7.06 8.76 -21.05
CA SER A 272 -8.36 8.27 -21.51
C SER A 272 -9.15 9.24 -22.37
N GLU A 273 -8.79 10.54 -22.37
CA GLU A 273 -9.54 11.59 -23.05
C GLU A 273 -8.77 12.16 -24.26
N PRO A 274 -9.40 12.81 -25.24
CA PRO A 274 -8.72 13.47 -26.34
C PRO A 274 -7.79 14.61 -25.87
N ASN A 275 -6.75 14.93 -26.66
CA ASN A 275 -5.82 16.02 -26.35
C ASN A 275 -6.52 17.39 -26.16
N SER A 276 -7.64 17.62 -26.84
CA SER A 276 -8.44 18.84 -26.68
C SER A 276 -9.04 19.02 -25.27
N GLU A 277 -9.16 17.92 -24.50
CA GLU A 277 -9.74 17.94 -23.16
C GLU A 277 -8.70 18.14 -22.04
N VAL A 278 -7.41 18.01 -22.33
CA VAL A 278 -6.36 18.08 -21.32
C VAL A 278 -6.44 19.36 -20.49
N GLN A 279 -6.61 20.51 -21.13
CA GLN A 279 -6.74 21.78 -20.43
C GLN A 279 -7.98 21.83 -19.51
N ASN A 280 -9.11 21.27 -19.94
CA ASN A 280 -10.33 21.19 -19.15
C ASN A 280 -10.15 20.28 -17.93
N ILE A 281 -9.43 19.18 -18.07
CA ILE A 281 -9.10 18.27 -16.98
C ILE A 281 -8.31 19.00 -15.89
N PHE A 282 -7.28 19.77 -16.23
CA PHE A 282 -6.50 20.51 -15.23
C PHE A 282 -7.33 21.61 -14.56
N ARG A 283 -8.17 22.32 -15.31
CA ARG A 283 -9.09 23.32 -14.75
C ARG A 283 -10.08 22.70 -13.76
N GLU A 284 -10.65 21.54 -14.11
CA GLU A 284 -11.66 20.88 -13.29
C GLU A 284 -11.07 20.18 -12.05
N TYR A 285 -9.93 19.49 -12.21
CA TYR A 285 -9.39 18.59 -11.20
C TYR A 285 -8.21 19.16 -10.41
N ALA A 286 -7.60 20.27 -10.87
CA ALA A 286 -6.51 20.93 -10.15
C ALA A 286 -6.74 22.42 -9.90
N GLY A 287 -7.76 23.02 -10.54
CA GLY A 287 -8.14 24.41 -10.31
C GLY A 287 -7.20 25.45 -10.94
N PHE A 288 -6.38 25.06 -11.92
CA PHE A 288 -5.52 25.96 -12.67
C PHE A 288 -5.49 25.63 -14.17
N GLU A 289 -4.92 26.52 -14.95
CA GLU A 289 -4.71 26.35 -16.38
C GLU A 289 -3.23 26.10 -16.68
N LEU A 290 -2.99 25.14 -17.55
CA LEU A 290 -1.64 24.92 -18.09
C LEU A 290 -1.26 26.06 -19.04
N THR A 291 0.00 26.42 -19.04
CA THR A 291 0.57 27.25 -20.11
C THR A 291 0.52 26.52 -21.44
N ALA A 292 0.66 27.25 -22.55
CA ALA A 292 0.71 26.63 -23.87
C ALA A 292 1.88 25.64 -24.02
N GLU A 293 3.00 25.95 -23.40
CA GLU A 293 4.20 25.08 -23.39
C GLU A 293 3.97 23.79 -22.60
N GLU A 294 3.34 23.88 -21.40
CA GLU A 294 3.01 22.71 -20.58
C GLU A 294 1.98 21.81 -21.26
N LEU A 295 0.96 22.42 -21.88
CA LEU A 295 -0.07 21.68 -22.60
C LEU A 295 0.51 20.95 -23.83
N ASP A 296 1.40 21.60 -24.57
CA ASP A 296 2.10 21.00 -25.71
C ASP A 296 2.98 19.83 -25.25
N ALA A 297 3.76 20.02 -24.19
CA ALA A 297 4.59 18.96 -23.61
C ALA A 297 3.78 17.74 -23.16
N LEU A 298 2.65 17.97 -22.48
CA LEU A 298 1.76 16.88 -22.04
C LEU A 298 1.14 16.11 -23.21
N ASN A 299 0.68 16.84 -24.25
CA ASN A 299 0.15 16.22 -25.44
C ASN A 299 1.19 15.39 -26.18
N HIS A 300 2.41 15.89 -26.28
CA HIS A 300 3.54 15.13 -26.85
C HIS A 300 3.84 13.85 -26.07
N CYS A 301 3.89 13.92 -24.73
CA CYS A 301 4.10 12.75 -23.88
C CYS A 301 2.98 11.72 -24.05
N LYS A 302 1.72 12.19 -24.13
CA LYS A 302 0.55 11.34 -24.33
C LYS A 302 0.59 10.64 -25.69
N ASP A 303 0.86 11.38 -26.76
CA ASP A 303 0.94 10.83 -28.11
C ASP A 303 2.09 9.83 -28.23
N TYR A 304 3.23 10.10 -27.57
CA TYR A 304 4.34 9.17 -27.48
C TYR A 304 3.95 7.86 -26.81
N LYS A 305 3.28 7.91 -25.65
CA LYS A 305 2.85 6.71 -24.93
C LYS A 305 1.83 5.88 -25.70
N ASN A 306 0.88 6.54 -26.36
CA ASN A 306 -0.22 5.89 -27.09
C ASN A 306 0.11 5.56 -28.53
N SER A 307 1.34 5.83 -28.99
CA SER A 307 1.80 5.52 -30.35
C SER A 307 1.72 4.02 -30.63
N PRO A 308 1.18 3.60 -31.78
CA PRO A 308 1.21 2.20 -32.20
C PRO A 308 2.61 1.72 -32.62
N ILE A 309 3.58 2.66 -32.76
CA ILE A 309 4.97 2.35 -33.11
C ILE A 309 5.66 1.74 -31.89
N PRO A 310 6.46 0.67 -32.04
CA PRO A 310 7.25 0.10 -30.93
C PRO A 310 8.11 1.17 -30.24
N GLU A 311 8.25 1.10 -28.93
CA GLU A 311 8.97 2.14 -28.14
C GLU A 311 10.40 2.38 -28.64
N SER A 312 11.10 1.32 -29.08
CA SER A 312 12.45 1.39 -29.65
C SER A 312 12.55 2.21 -30.94
N GLU A 313 11.43 2.39 -31.64
CA GLU A 313 11.37 3.09 -32.94
C GLU A 313 10.73 4.47 -32.82
N ARG A 314 10.22 4.86 -31.64
CA ARG A 314 9.63 6.18 -31.42
C ARG A 314 10.70 7.27 -31.36
N ALA A 315 10.37 8.44 -31.85
CA ALA A 315 11.24 9.61 -31.70
C ALA A 315 11.53 9.88 -30.23
N THR A 316 12.75 10.33 -29.93
CA THR A 316 13.16 10.63 -28.53
C THR A 316 12.50 11.87 -27.96
N GLU A 317 11.98 12.73 -28.80
CA GLU A 317 11.15 13.88 -28.45
C GLU A 317 9.81 13.38 -27.93
N GLY A 318 9.49 13.60 -26.69
CA GLY A 318 8.27 13.09 -26.04
C GLY A 318 8.48 11.95 -25.03
N LYS A 319 9.73 11.54 -24.78
CA LYS A 319 10.07 10.64 -23.65
C LYS A 319 9.97 11.35 -22.31
N GLY A 320 8.85 12.01 -22.03
CA GLY A 320 8.53 12.51 -20.72
C GLY A 320 7.69 11.52 -19.94
N SER A 321 7.73 11.56 -18.62
CA SER A 321 6.70 10.95 -17.78
C SER A 321 5.49 11.89 -17.71
N LEU A 322 4.32 11.37 -17.99
CA LEU A 322 3.06 12.01 -17.60
C LEU A 322 2.95 11.98 -16.09
#